data_858e53e4d5be61d8773261ca7c24cb99
#
_entry.id   858e53e4d5be61d8773261ca7c24cb99
#
_cell.length_a   1.000
_cell.length_b   1.000
_cell.length_c   1.000
_cell.angle_alpha   90.00
_cell.angle_beta   90.00
_cell.angle_gamma   90.00
#
_symmetry.space_group_name_H-M   'P 1'
#
loop_
_entity.id
_entity.type
_entity.pdbx_description
1 polymer ?
#
loop_
_entity_poly.entity_id
_entity_poly.type
_entity_poly.pdbx_seq_one_letter_code
_entity_poly.pdbx_strand_id
1 'polypeptide(L)'
;MRWRERFLNCMEGINRASAATGEVKGSYLNVTAATMDEVIKRCEYAKDVGSVVVMIDLVMGYTAIQTAAIWARENDVLLHLHRAGNSTYARQKNHGINFRVICKWMRMAGVDHIHAGTVVGKLEGDPLMVKGFYDVLRETELSINLPQGIFFEMDWASLRKCCPVASGGIHCGQI
;
A
#
# COMPACT_ATOMS: atom_id res chain seq x y z
N MET A 1 -10.50 -19.43 12.04
CA MET A 1 -9.69 -18.57 12.96
C MET A 1 -10.33 -17.19 13.03
N ARG A 2 -10.60 -16.70 14.22
CA ARG A 2 -11.11 -15.34 14.43
C ARG A 2 -10.01 -14.31 14.16
N TRP A 3 -10.35 -13.09 13.78
CA TRP A 3 -9.36 -12.09 13.37
C TRP A 3 -8.40 -11.69 14.51
N ARG A 4 -8.87 -11.65 15.77
CA ARG A 4 -8.01 -11.39 16.92
C ARG A 4 -6.96 -12.49 17.14
N GLU A 5 -7.37 -13.74 17.05
CA GLU A 5 -6.45 -14.89 17.16
C GLU A 5 -5.39 -14.84 16.05
N ARG A 6 -5.80 -14.47 14.82
CA ARG A 6 -4.88 -14.30 13.72
C ARG A 6 -3.84 -13.22 14.01
N PHE A 7 -4.25 -12.07 14.54
CA PHE A 7 -3.32 -10.97 14.87
C PHE A 7 -2.32 -11.39 15.94
N LEU A 8 -2.79 -12.01 17.03
CA LEU A 8 -1.92 -12.54 18.09
C LEU A 8 -0.91 -13.54 17.55
N ASN A 9 -1.36 -14.54 16.79
CA ASN A 9 -0.48 -15.56 16.23
C ASN A 9 0.54 -14.98 15.23
N CYS A 10 0.15 -13.99 14.43
CA CYS A 10 1.07 -13.30 13.53
C CYS A 10 2.14 -12.55 14.32
N MET A 11 1.75 -11.78 15.33
CA MET A 11 2.70 -11.01 16.13
C MET A 11 3.60 -11.91 16.97
N GLU A 12 3.09 -13.01 17.49
CA GLU A 12 3.93 -14.02 18.17
C GLU A 12 4.99 -14.59 17.22
N GLY A 13 4.59 -14.97 16.01
CA GLY A 13 5.52 -15.48 14.99
C GLY A 13 6.63 -14.46 14.65
N ILE A 14 6.27 -13.19 14.49
CA ILE A 14 7.20 -12.10 14.19
C ILE A 14 8.16 -11.85 15.36
N ASN A 15 7.64 -11.80 16.58
CA ASN A 15 8.45 -11.60 17.78
C ASN A 15 9.45 -12.74 17.98
N ARG A 16 9.02 -13.99 17.76
CA ARG A 16 9.90 -15.16 17.82
C ARG A 16 10.98 -15.11 16.74
N ALA A 17 10.65 -14.73 15.52
CA ALA A 17 11.62 -14.59 14.43
C ALA A 17 12.63 -13.47 14.73
N SER A 18 12.17 -12.33 15.23
CA SER A 18 13.03 -11.21 15.62
C SER A 18 13.98 -11.60 16.76
N ALA A 19 13.46 -12.29 17.77
CA ALA A 19 14.27 -12.78 18.89
C ALA A 19 15.34 -13.80 18.44
N ALA A 20 15.00 -14.68 17.50
CA ALA A 20 15.89 -15.72 17.01
C ALA A 20 17.04 -15.16 16.11
N THR A 21 16.79 -14.05 15.41
CA THR A 21 17.76 -13.49 14.46
C THR A 21 18.45 -12.22 14.97
N GLY A 22 17.94 -11.58 16.02
CA GLY A 22 18.38 -10.27 16.49
C GLY A 22 18.01 -9.11 15.56
N GLU A 23 17.17 -9.36 14.55
CA GLU A 23 16.75 -8.36 13.55
C GLU A 23 15.29 -7.99 13.72
N VAL A 24 14.95 -6.73 13.53
CA VAL A 24 13.55 -6.29 13.46
C VAL A 24 12.93 -6.81 12.18
N LYS A 25 11.85 -7.59 12.29
CA LYS A 25 11.12 -8.12 11.15
C LYS A 25 9.95 -7.21 10.80
N GLY A 26 9.96 -6.68 9.56
CA GLY A 26 8.85 -5.91 9.03
C GLY A 26 7.59 -6.76 8.87
N SER A 27 6.45 -6.22 9.30
CA SER A 27 5.15 -6.90 9.20
C SER A 27 4.01 -5.91 9.13
N TYR A 28 2.87 -6.38 8.65
CA TYR A 28 1.62 -5.63 8.70
C TYR A 28 0.45 -6.56 9.01
N LEU A 29 -0.57 -6.03 9.68
CA LEU A 29 -1.82 -6.75 9.94
C LEU A 29 -2.93 -6.21 9.04
N ASN A 30 -3.60 -7.11 8.30
CA ASN A 30 -4.74 -6.73 7.46
C ASN A 30 -5.98 -6.48 8.31
N VAL A 31 -6.39 -5.23 8.38
CA VAL A 31 -7.53 -4.74 9.17
C VAL A 31 -8.80 -4.54 8.34
N THR A 32 -8.78 -4.86 7.03
CA THR A 32 -9.93 -4.76 6.15
C THR A 32 -11.17 -5.41 6.76
N ALA A 33 -12.27 -4.69 6.76
CA ALA A 33 -13.55 -5.12 7.30
C ALA A 33 -14.73 -4.51 6.51
N ALA A 34 -15.94 -4.94 6.80
CA ALA A 34 -17.14 -4.51 6.09
C ALA A 34 -17.59 -3.08 6.44
N THR A 35 -17.24 -2.58 7.63
CA THR A 35 -17.59 -1.23 8.11
C THR A 35 -16.38 -0.52 8.65
N MET A 36 -16.40 0.81 8.62
CA MET A 36 -15.28 1.61 9.16
C MET A 36 -15.14 1.45 10.68
N ASP A 37 -16.22 1.29 11.41
CA ASP A 37 -16.17 1.05 12.86
C ASP A 37 -15.39 -0.23 13.19
N GLU A 38 -15.63 -1.29 12.43
CA GLU A 38 -14.88 -2.54 12.58
C GLU A 38 -13.43 -2.40 12.10
N VAL A 39 -13.15 -1.61 11.08
CA VAL A 39 -11.78 -1.30 10.63
C VAL A 39 -11.01 -0.58 11.75
N ILE A 40 -11.56 0.49 12.30
CA ILE A 40 -10.91 1.27 13.37
C ILE A 40 -10.66 0.37 14.59
N LYS A 41 -11.65 -0.41 15.00
CA LYS A 41 -11.50 -1.37 16.10
C LYS A 41 -10.37 -2.39 15.87
N ARG A 42 -10.17 -2.82 14.61
CA ARG A 42 -9.05 -3.71 14.26
C ARG A 42 -7.72 -2.95 14.21
N CYS A 43 -7.72 -1.70 13.78
CA CYS A 43 -6.55 -0.84 13.82
C CYS A 43 -6.06 -0.63 15.26
N GLU A 44 -6.97 -0.27 16.16
CA GLU A 44 -6.67 -0.11 17.58
C GLU A 44 -6.09 -1.38 18.17
N TYR A 45 -6.75 -2.53 17.96
CA TYR A 45 -6.25 -3.79 18.44
C TYR A 45 -4.90 -4.19 17.80
N ALA A 46 -4.67 -3.89 16.53
CA ALA A 46 -3.38 -4.13 15.87
C ALA A 46 -2.25 -3.31 16.54
N LYS A 47 -2.53 -2.04 16.85
CA LYS A 47 -1.63 -1.17 17.61
C LYS A 47 -1.36 -1.72 19.01
N ASP A 48 -2.40 -2.14 19.73
CA ASP A 48 -2.29 -2.70 21.09
C ASP A 48 -1.41 -3.97 21.15
N VAL A 49 -1.44 -4.80 20.12
CA VAL A 49 -0.57 -5.98 20.03
C VAL A 49 0.81 -5.70 19.45
N GLY A 50 1.14 -4.43 19.22
CA GLY A 50 2.48 -3.96 18.83
C GLY A 50 2.74 -3.89 17.33
N SER A 51 1.71 -3.96 16.47
CA SER A 51 1.89 -3.73 15.04
C SER A 51 2.07 -2.23 14.76
N VAL A 52 3.15 -1.89 14.06
CA VAL A 52 3.43 -0.52 13.63
C VAL A 52 2.91 -0.21 12.22
N VAL A 53 2.42 -1.23 11.51
CA VAL A 53 1.86 -1.11 10.17
C VAL A 53 0.51 -1.82 10.11
N VAL A 54 -0.52 -1.12 9.67
CA VAL A 54 -1.83 -1.71 9.35
C VAL A 54 -2.03 -1.71 7.85
N MET A 55 -2.66 -2.74 7.33
CA MET A 55 -2.97 -2.88 5.91
C MET A 55 -4.47 -2.89 5.68
N ILE A 56 -4.90 -2.16 4.65
CA ILE A 56 -6.26 -2.24 4.11
C ILE A 56 -6.23 -2.53 2.61
N ASP A 57 -7.29 -3.14 2.11
CA ASP A 57 -7.44 -3.40 0.69
C ASP A 57 -8.07 -2.19 -0.02
N LEU A 58 -7.61 -1.92 -1.24
CA LEU A 58 -8.10 -0.80 -2.07
C LEU A 58 -9.61 -0.86 -2.33
N VAL A 59 -10.19 -2.08 -2.33
CA VAL A 59 -11.64 -2.31 -2.53
C VAL A 59 -12.52 -1.70 -1.45
N MET A 60 -11.98 -1.26 -0.32
CA MET A 60 -12.74 -0.54 0.71
C MET A 60 -13.28 0.81 0.23
N GLY A 61 -12.71 1.35 -0.82
CA GLY A 61 -13.11 2.62 -1.40
C GLY A 61 -12.37 3.83 -0.81
N TYR A 62 -12.41 4.94 -1.56
CA TYR A 62 -11.55 6.09 -1.31
C TYR A 62 -11.87 6.83 -0.02
N THR A 63 -13.15 6.98 0.33
CA THR A 63 -13.56 7.62 1.60
C THR A 63 -13.04 6.84 2.81
N ALA A 64 -13.16 5.51 2.77
CA ALA A 64 -12.66 4.64 3.84
C ALA A 64 -11.14 4.72 3.97
N ILE A 65 -10.42 4.76 2.84
CA ILE A 65 -8.96 4.91 2.82
C ILE A 65 -8.54 6.26 3.40
N GLN A 66 -9.25 7.34 3.05
CA GLN A 66 -8.98 8.67 3.61
C GLN A 66 -9.16 8.70 5.13
N THR A 67 -10.23 8.10 5.63
CA THR A 67 -10.48 7.98 7.09
C THR A 67 -9.37 7.17 7.78
N ALA A 68 -8.98 6.04 7.20
CA ALA A 68 -7.90 5.21 7.74
C ALA A 68 -6.54 5.95 7.73
N ALA A 69 -6.26 6.75 6.69
CA ALA A 69 -5.04 7.54 6.61
C ALA A 69 -4.97 8.65 7.67
N ILE A 70 -6.11 9.28 7.98
CA ILE A 70 -6.20 10.26 9.08
C ILE A 70 -5.94 9.57 10.41
N TRP A 71 -6.65 8.46 10.68
CA TRP A 71 -6.46 7.67 11.90
C TRP A 71 -4.99 7.23 12.08
N ALA A 72 -4.37 6.73 11.02
CA ALA A 72 -2.99 6.25 11.07
C ALA A 72 -2.00 7.37 11.48
N ARG A 73 -2.16 8.58 10.92
CA ARG A 73 -1.35 9.75 11.30
C ARG A 73 -1.54 10.18 12.76
N GLU A 74 -2.77 10.16 13.24
CA GLU A 74 -3.10 10.53 14.63
C GLU A 74 -2.60 9.50 15.65
N ASN A 75 -2.29 8.29 15.21
CA ASN A 75 -1.89 7.16 16.05
C ASN A 75 -0.44 6.72 15.86
N ASP A 76 0.37 7.44 15.06
CA ASP A 76 1.76 7.07 14.73
C ASP A 76 1.90 5.66 14.16
N VAL A 77 0.95 5.26 13.31
CA VAL A 77 0.91 3.97 12.62
C VAL A 77 1.05 4.19 11.12
N LEU A 78 1.78 3.32 10.44
CA LEU A 78 1.90 3.35 8.98
C LEU A 78 0.70 2.67 8.32
N LEU A 79 0.16 3.30 7.28
CA LEU A 79 -0.90 2.73 6.47
C LEU A 79 -0.35 2.14 5.18
N HIS A 80 -0.51 0.83 5.03
CA HIS A 80 -0.12 0.06 3.86
C HIS A 80 -1.36 -0.30 3.04
N LEU A 81 -1.35 -0.02 1.74
CA LEU A 81 -2.44 -0.38 0.83
C LEU A 81 -2.09 -1.60 -0.01
N HIS A 82 -2.94 -2.60 0.07
CA HIS A 82 -2.97 -3.71 -0.86
C HIS A 82 -3.95 -3.40 -2.01
N ARG A 83 -3.53 -3.62 -3.25
CA ARG A 83 -4.38 -3.29 -4.41
C ARG A 83 -5.29 -4.44 -4.89
N ALA A 84 -5.74 -5.30 -4.00
CA ALA A 84 -6.69 -6.36 -4.33
C ALA A 84 -7.90 -5.78 -5.07
N GLY A 85 -8.35 -6.46 -6.12
CA GLY A 85 -9.47 -6.03 -6.94
C GLY A 85 -9.17 -4.93 -7.96
N ASN A 86 -7.99 -4.30 -7.95
CA ASN A 86 -7.64 -3.25 -8.92
C ASN A 86 -7.69 -3.71 -10.38
N SER A 87 -7.38 -4.98 -10.65
CA SER A 87 -7.44 -5.53 -12.00
C SER A 87 -8.85 -5.48 -12.63
N THR A 88 -9.90 -5.42 -11.83
CA THR A 88 -11.27 -5.20 -12.29
C THR A 88 -11.42 -3.88 -13.06
N TYR A 89 -10.65 -2.87 -12.68
CA TYR A 89 -10.65 -1.55 -13.33
C TYR A 89 -9.52 -1.41 -14.34
N ALA A 90 -8.32 -1.88 -14.02
CA ALA A 90 -7.13 -1.63 -14.81
C ALA A 90 -7.03 -2.46 -16.10
N ARG A 91 -7.73 -3.59 -16.20
CA ARG A 91 -7.71 -4.48 -17.38
C ARG A 91 -8.85 -4.28 -18.37
N GLN A 92 -9.73 -3.33 -18.13
CA GLN A 92 -10.82 -3.04 -19.05
C GLN A 92 -10.30 -2.30 -20.29
N LYS A 93 -10.79 -2.70 -21.49
CA LYS A 93 -10.38 -2.08 -22.75
C LYS A 93 -11.04 -0.72 -23.00
N ASN A 94 -12.31 -0.60 -22.62
CA ASN A 94 -13.16 0.54 -22.99
C ASN A 94 -13.53 1.45 -21.82
N HIS A 95 -13.28 1.03 -20.59
CA HIS A 95 -13.58 1.80 -19.39
C HIS A 95 -12.69 1.31 -18.24
N GLY A 96 -12.68 2.04 -17.15
CA GLY A 96 -11.90 1.70 -15.96
C GLY A 96 -11.09 2.88 -15.45
N ILE A 97 -10.15 2.60 -14.56
CA ILE A 97 -9.27 3.60 -13.96
C ILE A 97 -7.82 3.15 -14.14
N ASN A 98 -7.01 3.99 -14.78
CA ASN A 98 -5.58 3.73 -14.85
C ASN A 98 -4.99 3.80 -13.43
N PHE A 99 -4.14 2.83 -13.09
CA PHE A 99 -3.56 2.73 -11.75
C PHE A 99 -2.74 3.97 -11.33
N ARG A 100 -2.20 4.73 -12.29
CA ARG A 100 -1.53 6.01 -12.02
C ARG A 100 -2.44 7.03 -11.34
N VAL A 101 -3.71 7.08 -11.72
CA VAL A 101 -4.69 7.96 -11.05
C VAL A 101 -4.85 7.55 -9.60
N ILE A 102 -4.93 6.25 -9.34
CA ILE A 102 -4.99 5.68 -7.99
C ILE A 102 -3.73 6.03 -7.20
N CYS A 103 -2.54 5.89 -7.78
CA CYS A 103 -1.29 6.30 -7.14
C CYS A 103 -1.32 7.77 -6.68
N LYS A 104 -1.78 8.68 -7.54
CA LYS A 104 -1.93 10.09 -7.20
C LYS A 104 -2.91 10.30 -6.05
N TRP A 105 -4.07 9.70 -6.10
CA TRP A 105 -5.08 9.84 -5.05
C TRP A 105 -4.60 9.30 -3.71
N MET A 106 -3.91 8.17 -3.71
CA MET A 106 -3.40 7.58 -2.46
C MET A 106 -2.26 8.40 -1.86
N ARG A 107 -1.39 8.97 -2.69
CA ARG A 107 -0.38 9.92 -2.24
C ARG A 107 -1.03 11.17 -1.62
N MET A 108 -2.05 11.74 -2.26
CA MET A 108 -2.80 12.89 -1.71
C MET A 108 -3.56 12.54 -0.43
N ALA A 109 -4.06 11.32 -0.30
CA ALA A 109 -4.69 10.84 0.93
C ALA A 109 -3.69 10.69 2.10
N GLY A 110 -2.39 10.66 1.82
CA GLY A 110 -1.35 10.50 2.83
C GLY A 110 -1.10 9.05 3.23
N VAL A 111 -1.32 8.11 2.33
CA VAL A 111 -0.97 6.69 2.51
C VAL A 111 0.55 6.54 2.49
N ASP A 112 1.10 5.68 3.35
CA ASP A 112 2.54 5.50 3.47
C ASP A 112 3.10 4.50 2.46
N HIS A 113 2.40 3.39 2.22
CA HIS A 113 2.82 2.32 1.31
C HIS A 113 1.68 1.91 0.38
N ILE A 114 1.98 1.61 -0.89
CA ILE A 114 1.02 1.01 -1.82
C ILE A 114 1.69 -0.03 -2.71
N HIS A 115 1.04 -1.18 -2.91
CA HIS A 115 1.46 -2.17 -3.90
C HIS A 115 1.36 -1.57 -5.31
N ALA A 116 2.50 -1.37 -5.96
CA ALA A 116 2.59 -0.72 -7.26
C ALA A 116 3.02 -1.64 -8.42
N GLY A 117 3.16 -2.94 -8.15
CA GLY A 117 3.65 -3.92 -9.12
C GLY A 117 5.17 -4.01 -9.12
N THR A 118 5.72 -4.65 -10.13
CA THR A 118 7.16 -4.83 -10.27
C THR A 118 7.54 -4.90 -11.75
N VAL A 119 8.76 -4.48 -12.07
CA VAL A 119 9.35 -4.61 -13.41
C VAL A 119 9.92 -6.01 -13.67
N VAL A 120 10.04 -6.85 -12.65
CA VAL A 120 10.70 -8.17 -12.71
C VAL A 120 9.83 -9.35 -12.27
N GLY A 121 8.61 -9.10 -11.80
CA GLY A 121 7.70 -10.13 -11.31
C GLY A 121 6.87 -10.80 -12.39
N LYS A 122 5.96 -11.69 -11.96
CA LYS A 122 5.10 -12.50 -12.85
C LYS A 122 3.89 -11.75 -13.40
N LEU A 123 3.57 -10.58 -12.87
CA LEU A 123 2.38 -9.85 -13.30
C LEU A 123 2.61 -9.21 -14.66
N GLU A 124 1.61 -9.32 -15.53
CA GLU A 124 1.56 -8.57 -16.78
C GLU A 124 1.61 -7.07 -16.52
N GLY A 125 2.40 -6.37 -17.29
CA GLY A 125 2.50 -4.92 -17.24
C GLY A 125 3.67 -4.42 -18.07
N ASP A 126 3.58 -3.16 -18.47
CA ASP A 126 4.69 -2.46 -19.11
C ASP A 126 5.66 -1.99 -18.02
N PRO A 127 6.94 -2.41 -18.04
CA PRO A 127 7.95 -1.99 -17.06
C PRO A 127 8.11 -0.47 -16.95
N LEU A 128 8.01 0.26 -18.06
CA LEU A 128 8.11 1.72 -18.07
C LEU A 128 6.93 2.36 -17.36
N MET A 129 5.71 1.82 -17.56
CA MET A 129 4.53 2.27 -16.84
C MET A 129 4.65 2.03 -15.33
N VAL A 130 5.17 0.89 -14.92
CA VAL A 130 5.42 0.59 -13.49
C VAL A 130 6.43 1.57 -12.90
N LYS A 131 7.50 1.88 -13.64
CA LYS A 131 8.45 2.91 -13.25
C LYS A 131 7.76 4.28 -13.08
N GLY A 132 6.89 4.65 -14.00
CA GLY A 132 6.08 5.86 -13.88
C GLY A 132 5.19 5.89 -12.65
N PHE A 133 4.64 4.75 -12.20
CA PHE A 133 3.93 4.66 -10.91
C PHE A 133 4.85 4.93 -9.73
N TYR A 134 6.06 4.37 -9.75
CA TYR A 134 7.05 4.59 -8.71
C TYR A 134 7.46 6.06 -8.62
N ASP A 135 7.72 6.70 -9.76
CA ASP A 135 8.12 8.09 -9.82
C ASP A 135 7.00 9.01 -9.28
N VAL A 136 5.74 8.78 -9.68
CA VAL A 136 4.57 9.51 -9.14
C VAL A 136 4.46 9.38 -7.62
N LEU A 137 4.79 8.24 -7.05
CA LEU A 137 4.69 7.99 -5.62
C LEU A 137 5.87 8.58 -4.81
N ARG A 138 7.07 8.65 -5.39
CA ARG A 138 8.31 8.99 -4.67
C ARG A 138 8.87 10.37 -4.98
N GLU A 139 8.80 10.81 -6.24
CA GLU A 139 9.51 12.00 -6.66
C GLU A 139 8.77 13.27 -6.21
N THR A 140 9.51 14.32 -5.91
CA THR A 140 8.96 15.62 -5.51
C THR A 140 8.51 16.39 -6.74
N GLU A 141 9.30 16.35 -7.79
CA GLU A 141 9.00 16.99 -9.08
C GLU A 141 9.02 15.94 -10.18
N LEU A 142 8.09 16.02 -11.10
CA LEU A 142 8.04 15.16 -12.27
C LEU A 142 7.90 15.99 -13.54
N SER A 143 8.78 15.70 -14.48
CA SER A 143 8.67 16.21 -15.86
C SER A 143 7.86 15.25 -16.73
N ILE A 144 7.37 15.75 -17.86
CA ILE A 144 6.65 14.93 -18.84
C ILE A 144 7.54 13.79 -19.33
N ASN A 145 7.02 12.56 -19.24
CA ASN A 145 7.67 11.34 -19.71
C ASN A 145 6.61 10.38 -20.28
N LEU A 146 6.33 10.52 -21.58
CA LEU A 146 5.29 9.77 -22.24
C LEU A 146 5.50 8.24 -22.19
N PRO A 147 6.71 7.69 -22.37
CA PRO A 147 6.96 6.27 -22.22
C PRO A 147 6.61 5.72 -20.83
N GLN A 148 6.77 6.52 -19.78
CA GLN A 148 6.36 6.18 -18.42
C GLN A 148 4.91 6.56 -18.12
N GLY A 149 4.22 7.14 -19.11
CA GLY A 149 2.85 7.61 -18.98
C GLY A 149 2.69 8.83 -18.09
N ILE A 150 3.71 9.64 -17.92
CA ILE A 150 3.64 10.92 -17.22
C ILE A 150 3.32 12.00 -18.27
N PHE A 151 2.06 12.42 -18.31
CA PHE A 151 1.54 13.32 -19.34
C PHE A 151 1.59 14.80 -18.94
N PHE A 152 1.82 15.10 -17.68
CA PHE A 152 1.83 16.45 -17.13
C PHE A 152 2.99 16.60 -16.17
N GLU A 153 3.54 17.78 -16.10
CA GLU A 153 4.44 18.18 -15.03
C GLU A 153 3.68 18.18 -13.69
N MET A 154 4.34 17.76 -12.62
CA MET A 154 3.75 17.69 -11.30
C MET A 154 4.76 18.19 -10.29
N ASP A 155 4.31 19.07 -9.40
CA ASP A 155 5.01 19.46 -8.18
C ASP A 155 4.28 18.89 -6.96
N TRP A 156 4.97 18.01 -6.24
CA TRP A 156 4.49 17.33 -5.05
C TRP A 156 5.20 17.81 -3.78
N ALA A 157 5.93 18.94 -3.84
CA ALA A 157 6.77 19.41 -2.73
C ALA A 157 6.02 19.54 -1.40
N SER A 158 4.72 19.87 -1.43
CA SER A 158 3.86 20.00 -0.25
C SER A 158 3.31 18.67 0.28
N LEU A 159 3.49 17.57 -0.45
CA LEU A 159 2.92 16.27 -0.12
C LEU A 159 3.99 15.25 0.28
N ARG A 160 3.67 14.42 1.27
CA ARG A 160 4.51 13.30 1.65
C ARG A 160 4.72 12.33 0.49
N LYS A 161 5.87 11.69 0.48
CA LYS A 161 6.15 10.56 -0.41
C LYS A 161 5.39 9.33 0.08
N CYS A 162 4.92 8.53 -0.88
CA CYS A 162 4.34 7.22 -0.61
C CYS A 162 5.30 6.16 -1.15
N CYS A 163 5.63 5.16 -0.34
CA CYS A 163 6.55 4.10 -0.75
C CYS A 163 5.86 3.12 -1.71
N PRO A 164 6.31 3.00 -2.97
CA PRO A 164 5.82 1.96 -3.86
C PRO A 164 6.37 0.61 -3.41
N VAL A 165 5.49 -0.33 -3.16
CA VAL A 165 5.85 -1.69 -2.77
C VAL A 165 5.91 -2.57 -4.02
N ALA A 166 7.09 -3.12 -4.29
CA ALA A 166 7.28 -4.11 -5.35
C ALA A 166 6.49 -5.38 -5.00
N SER A 167 5.62 -5.80 -5.90
CA SER A 167 4.72 -6.93 -5.67
C SER A 167 4.37 -7.65 -6.96
N GLY A 168 4.04 -8.94 -6.86
CA GLY A 168 3.63 -9.72 -8.01
C GLY A 168 4.56 -10.89 -8.36
N GLY A 169 4.80 -11.77 -7.39
CA GLY A 169 5.58 -12.99 -7.59
C GLY A 169 7.09 -12.77 -7.62
N ILE A 170 7.57 -11.89 -6.79
CA ILE A 170 9.00 -11.63 -6.57
C ILE A 170 9.58 -12.74 -5.68
N HIS A 171 10.81 -13.11 -5.94
CA HIS A 171 11.58 -14.00 -5.08
C HIS A 171 12.96 -13.40 -4.74
N CYS A 172 13.63 -13.95 -3.73
CA CYS A 172 14.88 -13.39 -3.19
C CYS A 172 16.00 -13.19 -4.21
N GLY A 173 16.02 -13.91 -5.32
CA GLY A 173 16.99 -13.73 -6.40
C GLY A 173 16.69 -12.55 -7.35
N GLN A 174 15.63 -11.78 -7.09
CA GLN A 174 15.22 -10.62 -7.88
C GLN A 174 15.31 -9.29 -7.10
N ILE A 175 15.84 -9.34 -5.89
CA ILE A 175 16.03 -8.19 -4.98
C ILE A 175 17.49 -7.82 -4.92
#